data_7eec930b0b908389a14667eaea895868
#
_entry.id   7eec930b0b908389a14667eaea895868
#
_cell.length_a   1.000
_cell.length_b   1.000
_cell.length_c   1.000
_cell.angle_alpha   90.00
_cell.angle_beta   90.00
_cell.angle_gamma   90.00
#
_symmetry.space_group_name_H-M   'P 1'
#
loop_
_entity.id
_entity.type
_entity.pdbx_description
1 polymer ?
#
loop_
_entity_poly.entity_id
_entity_poly.type
_entity_poly.pdbx_seq_one_letter_code
_entity_poly.pdbx_strand_id
1 'polypeptide(L)'
;TDKSIKILMSNGFVHVSDDAKGANGAEGTYKYQGKWGSIDHVFLSRSLLPNFRECFIADSEFLLCKDEDYGGIQPRRNLKGVKWQNGFSDHLPLVVRFYF
;
A
#
# COMPACT_ATOMS: atom_id res chain seq x y z
N THR A 1 -2.96 2.57 15.60
CA THR A 1 -2.32 1.27 15.31
C THR A 1 -3.16 0.17 15.93
N ASP A 2 -3.48 -0.84 15.16
CA ASP A 2 -4.29 -1.90 15.70
C ASP A 2 -3.47 -2.84 16.60
N LYS A 3 -4.19 -3.68 17.33
CA LYS A 3 -3.62 -4.55 18.35
C LYS A 3 -2.64 -5.58 17.77
N SER A 4 -2.93 -6.09 16.56
CA SER A 4 -2.07 -7.07 15.89
C SER A 4 -0.70 -6.47 15.55
N ILE A 5 -0.68 -5.23 15.10
CA ILE A 5 0.56 -4.52 14.77
C ILE A 5 1.40 -4.35 16.03
N LYS A 6 0.77 -3.95 17.13
CA LYS A 6 1.48 -3.78 18.41
C LYS A 6 2.08 -5.09 18.91
N ILE A 7 1.37 -6.20 18.77
CA ILE A 7 1.85 -7.51 19.16
C ILE A 7 3.09 -7.91 18.35
N LEU A 8 3.04 -7.72 17.02
CA LEU A 8 4.18 -8.02 16.16
C LEU A 8 5.40 -7.18 16.51
N MET A 9 5.21 -5.90 16.74
CA MET A 9 6.31 -5.00 17.10
C MET A 9 6.91 -5.37 18.45
N SER A 10 6.09 -5.77 19.43
CA SER A 10 6.58 -6.18 20.75
C SER A 10 7.35 -7.49 20.72
N ASN A 11 7.19 -8.30 19.66
CA ASN A 11 7.91 -9.55 19.45
C ASN A 11 9.16 -9.37 18.58
N GLY A 12 9.63 -8.15 18.39
CA GLY A 12 10.87 -7.87 17.71
C GLY A 12 10.78 -7.71 16.21
N PHE A 13 9.59 -7.70 15.64
CA PHE A 13 9.39 -7.38 14.23
C PHE A 13 9.33 -5.87 14.04
N VAL A 14 9.85 -5.40 12.91
CA VAL A 14 9.89 -3.97 12.60
C VAL A 14 8.93 -3.69 11.45
N HIS A 15 8.05 -2.71 11.65
CA HIS A 15 7.07 -2.29 10.68
C HIS A 15 7.75 -1.33 9.69
N VAL A 16 7.96 -1.77 8.45
CA VAL A 16 8.70 -1.01 7.45
C VAL A 16 7.82 -0.34 6.40
N SER A 17 6.52 -0.61 6.40
CA SER A 17 5.59 -0.06 5.41
C SER A 17 4.86 1.20 5.89
N ASP A 18 5.15 1.68 7.10
CA ASP A 18 4.41 2.77 7.74
C ASP A 18 4.43 4.06 6.91
N ASP A 19 5.57 4.38 6.30
CA ASP A 19 5.74 5.60 5.50
C ASP A 19 5.76 5.32 3.99
N ALA A 20 5.30 4.16 3.56
CA ALA A 20 5.33 3.80 2.14
C ALA A 20 4.42 4.72 1.33
N LYS A 21 4.94 5.21 0.22
CA LYS A 21 4.23 6.08 -0.72
C LYS A 21 4.46 5.57 -2.14
N GLY A 22 3.64 6.05 -3.06
CA GLY A 22 3.82 5.77 -4.47
C GLY A 22 4.42 6.94 -5.20
N ALA A 23 5.11 6.67 -6.29
CA ALA A 23 5.74 7.70 -7.12
C ALA A 23 4.73 8.53 -7.91
N ASN A 24 3.53 7.99 -8.15
CA ASN A 24 2.50 8.65 -8.94
C ASN A 24 1.37 9.24 -8.09
N GLY A 25 1.61 9.44 -6.81
CA GLY A 25 0.69 10.13 -5.92
C GLY A 25 -0.08 9.28 -4.94
N ALA A 26 0.11 7.96 -4.94
CA ALA A 26 -0.55 7.11 -3.96
C ALA A 26 -0.01 7.38 -2.55
N GLU A 27 -0.89 7.59 -1.61
CA GLU A 27 -0.54 7.84 -0.22
C GLU A 27 -0.88 6.67 0.68
N GLY A 28 -1.42 5.62 0.12
CA GLY A 28 -1.76 4.38 0.81
C GLY A 28 -1.97 3.28 -0.21
N THR A 29 -2.24 2.07 0.26
CA THR A 29 -2.47 0.92 -0.64
C THR A 29 -3.94 0.79 -1.05
N TYR A 30 -4.80 1.61 -0.48
CA TYR A 30 -6.24 1.49 -0.63
C TYR A 30 -6.86 2.88 -0.46
N LYS A 31 -7.94 3.15 -1.19
CA LYS A 31 -8.64 4.42 -1.07
C LYS A 31 -10.13 4.18 -0.87
N TYR A 32 -10.71 4.82 0.14
CA TYR A 32 -12.13 4.70 0.46
C TYR A 32 -12.70 6.08 0.75
N GLN A 33 -13.73 6.44 -0.01
CA GLN A 33 -14.41 7.73 0.12
C GLN A 33 -13.45 8.92 0.17
N GLY A 34 -12.48 8.92 -0.75
CA GLY A 34 -11.52 10.00 -0.89
C GLY A 34 -10.34 9.96 0.07
N LYS A 35 -10.29 8.97 0.95
CA LYS A 35 -9.21 8.84 1.94
C LYS A 35 -8.33 7.65 1.65
N TRP A 36 -7.04 7.89 1.55
CA TRP A 36 -6.05 6.84 1.43
C TRP A 36 -5.86 6.15 2.78
N GLY A 37 -5.73 4.84 2.75
CA GLY A 37 -5.46 4.04 3.92
C GLY A 37 -4.50 2.92 3.59
N SER A 38 -3.91 2.32 4.61
CA SER A 38 -2.99 1.20 4.45
C SER A 38 -3.44 0.08 5.36
N ILE A 39 -4.11 -0.91 4.76
CA ILE A 39 -4.49 -2.14 5.46
C ILE A 39 -3.51 -3.26 5.15
N ASP A 40 -2.61 -3.03 4.23
CA ASP A 40 -1.53 -3.95 3.90
C ASP A 40 -0.27 -3.50 4.62
N HIS A 41 0.42 -4.43 5.26
CA HIS A 41 1.57 -4.11 6.11
C HIS A 41 2.71 -5.08 5.83
N VAL A 42 3.94 -4.58 5.99
CA VAL A 42 5.14 -5.39 5.88
C VAL A 42 5.94 -5.27 7.17
N PHE A 43 6.27 -6.41 7.74
CA PHE A 43 7.09 -6.52 8.94
C PHE A 43 8.35 -7.32 8.62
N LEU A 44 9.49 -6.85 9.11
CA LEU A 44 10.75 -7.56 8.94
C LEU A 44 11.29 -8.00 10.28
N SER A 45 11.93 -9.18 10.29
CA SER A 45 12.73 -9.58 11.43
C SER A 45 13.97 -8.69 11.49
N ARG A 46 14.54 -8.53 12.69
CA ARG A 46 15.72 -7.69 12.88
C ARG A 46 16.91 -8.18 12.08
N SER A 47 17.00 -9.48 11.80
CA SER A 47 18.10 -10.03 11.02
C SER A 47 18.12 -9.55 9.57
N LEU A 48 17.00 -9.12 9.02
CA LEU A 48 16.90 -8.60 7.65
C LEU A 48 17.07 -7.10 7.55
N LEU A 49 17.00 -6.37 8.65
CA LEU A 49 17.08 -4.90 8.63
C LEU A 49 18.35 -4.37 7.98
N PRO A 50 19.55 -4.95 8.20
CA PRO A 50 20.76 -4.45 7.54
C PRO A 50 20.71 -4.50 6.02
N ASN A 51 19.88 -5.38 5.47
CA ASN A 51 19.72 -5.57 4.02
C ASN A 51 18.54 -4.77 3.45
N PHE A 52 17.71 -4.19 4.30
CA PHE A 52 16.55 -3.43 3.88
C PHE A 52 16.96 -2.12 3.23
N ARG A 53 16.35 -1.77 2.11
CA ARG A 53 16.61 -0.52 1.39
C ARG A 53 15.40 0.39 1.38
N GLU A 54 14.25 -0.11 0.91
CA GLU A 54 13.05 0.72 0.84
C GLU A 54 11.79 -0.13 0.81
N CYS A 55 10.69 0.50 1.19
CA CYS A 55 9.35 -0.04 1.01
C CYS A 55 8.52 1.06 0.36
N PHE A 56 7.87 0.75 -0.75
CA PHE A 56 7.07 1.72 -1.47
C PHE A 56 5.81 1.09 -2.03
N ILE A 57 4.87 1.94 -2.45
CA ILE A 57 3.62 1.51 -3.08
C ILE A 57 3.85 1.49 -4.59
N ALA A 58 3.55 0.36 -5.22
CA ALA A 58 3.62 0.25 -6.67
C ALA A 58 2.34 0.85 -7.27
N ASP A 59 2.42 2.10 -7.71
CA ASP A 59 1.30 2.84 -8.26
C ASP A 59 1.55 3.24 -9.72
N SER A 60 1.94 2.28 -10.55
CA SER A 60 2.05 2.49 -11.99
C SER A 60 0.72 2.99 -12.56
N GLU A 61 0.79 3.80 -13.62
CA GLU A 61 -0.40 4.44 -14.18
C GLU A 61 -1.50 3.45 -14.54
N PHE A 62 -1.14 2.26 -15.05
CA PHE A 62 -2.14 1.28 -15.42
C PHE A 62 -2.88 0.68 -14.22
N LEU A 63 -2.37 0.87 -13.01
CA LEU A 63 -3.01 0.42 -11.77
C LEU A 63 -3.92 1.49 -11.18
N LEU A 64 -3.95 2.68 -11.77
CA LEU A 64 -4.66 3.83 -11.24
C LEU A 64 -5.77 4.28 -12.17
N CYS A 65 -6.77 4.94 -11.62
CA CYS A 65 -7.75 5.68 -12.38
C CYS A 65 -8.12 6.96 -11.63
N LYS A 66 -8.82 7.85 -12.33
CA LYS A 66 -9.27 9.10 -11.74
C LYS A 66 -10.36 8.82 -10.71
N ASP A 67 -10.26 9.51 -9.58
CA ASP A 67 -11.31 9.48 -8.56
C ASP A 67 -12.27 10.64 -8.84
N GLU A 68 -13.35 10.35 -9.52
CA GLU A 68 -14.30 11.38 -9.95
C GLU A 68 -15.17 11.90 -8.82
N ASP A 69 -15.32 11.14 -7.75
CA ASP A 69 -16.17 11.51 -6.63
C ASP A 69 -15.46 12.41 -5.62
N TYR A 70 -14.16 12.16 -5.39
CA TYR A 70 -13.40 12.81 -4.33
C TYR A 70 -12.14 13.52 -4.81
N GLY A 71 -11.81 13.39 -6.09
CA GLY A 71 -10.65 14.04 -6.67
C GLY A 71 -9.38 13.20 -6.57
N GLY A 72 -8.40 13.53 -7.41
CA GLY A 72 -7.14 12.82 -7.49
C GLY A 72 -7.27 11.47 -8.16
N ILE A 73 -6.49 10.52 -7.69
CA ILE A 73 -6.42 9.17 -8.24
C ILE A 73 -6.84 8.13 -7.21
N GLN A 74 -7.15 6.95 -7.70
CA GLN A 74 -7.47 5.80 -6.85
C GLN A 74 -7.03 4.52 -7.55
N PRO A 75 -6.89 3.38 -6.81
CA PRO A 75 -6.61 2.11 -7.46
C PRO A 75 -7.71 1.75 -8.46
N ARG A 76 -7.30 1.20 -9.59
CA ARG A 76 -8.24 0.77 -10.62
C ARG A 76 -8.82 -0.60 -10.23
N ARG A 77 -10.08 -0.61 -9.91
CA ARG A 77 -10.79 -1.82 -9.45
C ARG A 77 -11.41 -2.55 -10.62
N ASN A 78 -11.61 -3.87 -10.46
CA ASN A 78 -12.34 -4.66 -11.45
C ASN A 78 -13.82 -4.30 -11.48
N LEU A 79 -14.36 -3.89 -10.33
CA LEU A 79 -15.78 -3.55 -10.22
C LEU A 79 -15.91 -2.23 -9.47
N LYS A 80 -16.59 -1.28 -10.11
CA LYS A 80 -16.90 0.00 -9.47
C LYS A 80 -18.37 0.24 -9.59
N GLY A 81 -19.08 0.26 -8.46
CA GLY A 81 -20.54 0.30 -8.47
C GLY A 81 -21.08 -0.96 -9.13
N VAL A 82 -21.81 -0.79 -10.23
CA VAL A 82 -22.37 -1.90 -10.99
C VAL A 82 -21.65 -2.15 -12.32
N LYS A 83 -20.56 -1.46 -12.56
CA LYS A 83 -19.81 -1.56 -13.82
C LYS A 83 -18.47 -2.24 -13.61
N TRP A 84 -18.12 -3.14 -14.53
CA TRP A 84 -16.79 -3.69 -14.61
C TRP A 84 -15.81 -2.64 -15.14
N GLN A 85 -14.65 -2.61 -14.57
CA GLN A 85 -13.51 -1.85 -15.07
C GLN A 85 -12.35 -2.80 -15.28
N ASN A 86 -11.50 -2.51 -16.26
CA ASN A 86 -10.30 -3.31 -16.52
C ASN A 86 -9.24 -2.98 -15.48
N GLY A 87 -9.49 -3.39 -14.25
CA GLY A 87 -8.57 -3.20 -13.15
C GLY A 87 -7.98 -4.51 -12.68
N PHE A 88 -7.01 -4.43 -11.80
CA PHE A 88 -6.28 -5.59 -11.30
C PHE A 88 -6.62 -5.89 -9.85
N SER A 89 -6.82 -4.86 -9.04
CA SER A 89 -7.13 -5.01 -7.63
C SER A 89 -7.63 -3.67 -7.08
N ASP A 90 -8.41 -3.71 -6.00
CA ASP A 90 -8.77 -2.51 -5.25
C ASP A 90 -7.66 -2.07 -4.28
N HIS A 91 -6.58 -2.86 -4.18
CA HIS A 91 -5.38 -2.52 -3.43
C HIS A 91 -4.19 -2.35 -4.36
N LEU A 92 -3.29 -1.45 -4.01
CA LEU A 92 -2.02 -1.30 -4.69
C LEU A 92 -0.97 -2.17 -3.98
N PRO A 93 -0.07 -2.81 -4.74
CA PRO A 93 0.96 -3.65 -4.13
C PRO A 93 1.95 -2.85 -3.30
N LEU A 94 2.41 -3.45 -2.20
CA LEU A 94 3.59 -2.97 -1.48
C LEU A 94 4.82 -3.71 -2.01
N VAL A 95 5.88 -2.97 -2.26
CA VAL A 95 7.14 -3.53 -2.75
C VAL A 95 8.23 -3.26 -1.73
N VAL A 96 8.99 -4.28 -1.40
CA VAL A 96 10.11 -4.17 -0.47
C VAL A 96 11.38 -4.52 -1.23
N ARG A 97 12.38 -3.67 -1.11
CA ARG A 97 13.68 -3.89 -1.77
C ARG A 97 14.74 -4.18 -0.74
N PHE A 98 15.53 -5.20 -1.03
CA PHE A 98 16.68 -5.60 -0.22
C PHE A 98 17.94 -5.58 -1.07
N TYR A 99 19.07 -5.45 -0.40
CA TYR A 99 20.38 -5.61 -1.02
C TYR A 99 21.21 -6.59 -0.20
N PHE A 100 21.54 -7.71 -0.84
CA PHE A 100 22.36 -8.75 -0.19
C PHE A 100 23.80 -8.80 -0.79
#